data_eb783b15d3cf27be27c065232ec4fe5b
#
_entry.id   eb783b15d3cf27be27c065232ec4fe5b
#
_cell.length_a   1.000
_cell.length_b   1.000
_cell.length_c   1.000
_cell.angle_alpha   90.00
_cell.angle_beta   90.00
_cell.angle_gamma   90.00
#
_symmetry.space_group_name_H-M   'P 1'
#
loop_
_entity.id
_entity.type
_entity.pdbx_description
1 polymer ?
#
loop_
_entity_poly.entity_id
_entity_poly.type
_entity_poly.pdbx_seq_one_letter_code
_entity_poly.pdbx_strand_id
1 'polypeptide(L)'
;TIFDGKLDIKPVSLPLIAQQPEKRDYYKAAMLAAVESVADAELREMKRTTLEEQLKLETLEDGGMDKKSADWKAMATKVAELQKQTALIEAREAKEKADAALKKAVATKPLTTTVKKTIATAKTAADAATKKLAEAEKASTTAAKAADYKPREVKSYPATSSGRRLAFARWLTSPQNTLFARVAANHLWIRHFGTGIVATPDDFGANGKKPTHPALLDWLAAEFTACGYDLKHMHRLIISSALYRRSSGSGEAGANDAADPDNVWYWRSPVRRLEGEAVRDNLLHVAGLLDPTFGGPEIESEAAEAGRRRSVYYRHAQETQAEMVQIFDGARPSECYQRELSIKPHQALALANSQVTLDASVALEKRLSREAGADYAAFVTSAFEHVLNRRPKSEELRLSAEFIQQAGKDATRLRQHFIGVLFNHNDFITLR
;
A
#
# COMPACT_ATOMS: atom_id res chain seq x y z
N THR A 1 -7.43 -30.52 -20.71
CA THR A 1 -8.52 -29.85 -19.98
C THR A 1 -8.28 -30.02 -18.49
N ILE A 2 -7.98 -28.91 -17.82
CA ILE A 2 -7.63 -28.85 -16.38
C ILE A 2 -8.90 -29.07 -15.50
N PHE A 3 -10.08 -29.14 -16.09
CA PHE A 3 -11.37 -29.26 -15.44
C PHE A 3 -12.14 -30.51 -15.91
N ASP A 4 -11.74 -31.67 -15.42
CA ASP A 4 -12.58 -32.89 -15.54
C ASP A 4 -13.43 -33.18 -14.27
N GLY A 5 -13.31 -32.37 -13.24
CA GLY A 5 -14.09 -32.52 -12.02
C GLY A 5 -15.23 -31.51 -11.96
N LYS A 6 -16.46 -31.97 -11.80
CA LYS A 6 -17.58 -31.10 -11.43
C LYS A 6 -17.30 -30.50 -10.06
N LEU A 7 -17.25 -29.18 -9.97
CA LEU A 7 -17.20 -28.49 -8.68
C LEU A 7 -18.44 -28.83 -7.87
N ASP A 8 -18.28 -29.29 -6.63
CA ASP A 8 -19.38 -29.51 -5.69
C ASP A 8 -19.94 -28.17 -5.21
N ILE A 9 -20.80 -27.57 -6.05
CA ILE A 9 -21.41 -26.27 -5.81
C ILE A 9 -22.66 -26.46 -4.98
N LYS A 10 -22.57 -26.08 -3.69
CA LYS A 10 -23.72 -26.11 -2.76
C LYS A 10 -23.97 -24.68 -2.25
N PRO A 11 -25.26 -24.28 -2.15
CA PRO A 11 -25.61 -23.05 -1.46
C PRO A 11 -25.06 -23.03 -0.04
N VAL A 12 -24.52 -21.91 0.39
CA VAL A 12 -23.97 -21.70 1.73
C VAL A 12 -24.76 -20.63 2.43
N SER A 13 -25.28 -20.94 3.62
CA SER A 13 -25.88 -19.95 4.49
C SER A 13 -24.80 -18.98 4.99
N LEU A 14 -25.04 -17.69 4.81
CA LEU A 14 -24.16 -16.66 5.30
C LEU A 14 -24.64 -16.27 6.70
N PRO A 15 -23.80 -16.40 7.74
CA PRO A 15 -24.15 -15.92 9.06
C PRO A 15 -24.35 -14.40 8.99
N LEU A 16 -25.42 -13.92 9.63
CA LEU A 16 -25.65 -12.48 9.76
C LEU A 16 -24.50 -11.86 10.56
N ILE A 17 -24.06 -10.66 10.16
CA ILE A 17 -23.02 -9.91 10.89
C ILE A 17 -23.43 -9.68 12.35
N ALA A 18 -24.74 -9.54 12.61
CA ALA A 18 -25.32 -9.47 13.94
C ALA A 18 -24.96 -10.66 14.87
N GLN A 19 -24.71 -11.83 14.28
CA GLN A 19 -24.32 -13.05 15.00
C GLN A 19 -22.81 -13.20 15.22
N GLN A 20 -22.00 -12.21 14.79
CA GLN A 20 -20.54 -12.21 14.89
C GLN A 20 -20.06 -10.92 15.59
N PRO A 21 -20.04 -10.90 16.94
CA PRO A 21 -19.70 -9.70 17.72
C PRO A 21 -18.35 -9.08 17.33
N GLU A 22 -17.34 -9.91 17.11
CA GLU A 22 -16.00 -9.47 16.72
C GLU A 22 -15.97 -8.74 15.38
N LYS A 23 -16.82 -9.11 14.44
CA LYS A 23 -16.94 -8.41 13.15
C LYS A 23 -17.72 -7.11 13.28
N ARG A 24 -18.71 -7.08 14.16
CA ARG A 24 -19.47 -5.84 14.47
C ARG A 24 -18.51 -4.76 14.98
N ASP A 25 -17.65 -5.09 15.94
CA ASP A 25 -16.68 -4.14 16.50
C ASP A 25 -15.66 -3.68 15.45
N TYR A 26 -15.21 -4.56 14.59
CA TYR A 26 -14.33 -4.20 13.47
C TYR A 26 -15.01 -3.19 12.52
N TYR A 27 -16.25 -3.42 12.10
CA TYR A 27 -16.96 -2.49 11.21
C TYR A 27 -17.29 -1.16 11.90
N LYS A 28 -17.60 -1.18 13.21
CA LYS A 28 -17.78 0.03 14.00
C LYS A 28 -16.51 0.88 14.03
N ALA A 29 -15.37 0.26 14.29
CA ALA A 29 -14.08 0.95 14.29
C ALA A 29 -13.75 1.53 12.90
N ALA A 30 -14.01 0.78 11.82
CA ALA A 30 -13.79 1.25 10.45
C ALA A 30 -14.69 2.46 10.09
N MET A 31 -15.95 2.45 10.53
CA MET A 31 -16.86 3.59 10.31
C MET A 31 -16.43 4.84 11.07
N LEU A 32 -15.99 4.69 12.32
CA LEU A 32 -15.47 5.80 13.11
C LEU A 32 -14.18 6.36 12.49
N ALA A 33 -13.27 5.50 12.03
CA ALA A 33 -12.06 5.91 11.34
C ALA A 33 -12.36 6.70 10.03
N ALA A 34 -13.41 6.31 9.30
CA ALA A 34 -13.84 7.07 8.12
C ALA A 34 -14.33 8.48 8.46
N VAL A 35 -14.99 8.66 9.61
CA VAL A 35 -15.41 9.98 10.08
C VAL A 35 -14.20 10.85 10.46
N GLU A 36 -13.14 10.27 11.03
CA GLU A 36 -11.93 11.01 11.37
C GLU A 36 -11.20 11.60 10.15
N SER A 37 -11.47 11.10 8.95
CA SER A 37 -10.92 11.64 7.71
C SER A 37 -11.60 12.94 7.22
N VAL A 38 -12.70 13.38 7.86
CA VAL A 38 -13.40 14.62 7.50
C VAL A 38 -12.55 15.83 7.89
N ALA A 39 -12.25 16.69 6.91
CA ALA A 39 -11.33 17.82 7.09
C ALA A 39 -11.88 18.91 8.03
N ASP A 40 -13.18 19.21 7.93
CA ASP A 40 -13.85 20.19 8.78
C ASP A 40 -14.05 19.62 10.20
N ALA A 41 -13.53 20.34 11.21
CA ALA A 41 -13.52 19.88 12.58
C ALA A 41 -14.92 19.84 13.21
N GLU A 42 -15.78 20.82 12.92
CA GLU A 42 -17.15 20.88 13.44
C GLU A 42 -18.01 19.78 12.82
N LEU A 43 -17.91 19.61 11.51
CA LEU A 43 -18.60 18.54 10.80
C LEU A 43 -18.14 17.15 11.24
N ARG A 44 -16.83 16.97 11.44
CA ARG A 44 -16.25 15.71 11.93
C ARG A 44 -16.80 15.33 13.29
N GLU A 45 -16.78 16.25 14.25
CA GLU A 45 -17.28 15.98 15.61
C GLU A 45 -18.80 15.69 15.61
N MET A 46 -19.56 16.44 14.83
CA MET A 46 -21.00 16.20 14.69
C MET A 46 -21.30 14.84 14.05
N LYS A 47 -20.60 14.47 12.98
CA LYS A 47 -20.71 13.15 12.35
C LYS A 47 -20.35 12.01 13.30
N ARG A 48 -19.31 12.19 14.08
CA ARG A 48 -18.88 11.21 15.08
C ARG A 48 -19.96 11.00 16.14
N THR A 49 -20.45 12.08 16.74
CA THR A 49 -21.50 12.03 17.76
C THR A 49 -22.77 11.37 17.21
N THR A 50 -23.18 11.78 16.00
CA THR A 50 -24.37 11.21 15.33
C THR A 50 -24.21 9.72 15.08
N LEU A 51 -23.05 9.29 14.58
CA LEU A 51 -22.76 7.89 14.30
C LEU A 51 -22.71 7.05 15.57
N GLU A 52 -22.09 7.54 16.64
CA GLU A 52 -22.02 6.84 17.91
C GLU A 52 -23.40 6.59 18.53
N GLU A 53 -24.26 7.61 18.55
CA GLU A 53 -25.64 7.48 19.08
C GLU A 53 -26.49 6.58 18.19
N GLN A 54 -26.32 6.66 16.87
CA GLN A 54 -27.01 5.80 15.93
C GLN A 54 -26.59 4.32 16.09
N LEU A 55 -25.29 4.05 16.25
CA LEU A 55 -24.80 2.69 16.49
C LEU A 55 -25.28 2.11 17.84
N LYS A 56 -25.46 2.96 18.86
CA LYS A 56 -26.08 2.53 20.14
C LYS A 56 -27.53 2.10 19.92
N LEU A 57 -28.31 2.92 19.23
CA LEU A 57 -29.72 2.61 18.91
C LEU A 57 -29.84 1.32 18.10
N GLU A 58 -29.07 1.18 17.02
CA GLU A 58 -29.04 -0.03 16.20
C GLU A 58 -28.62 -1.28 16.98
N THR A 59 -27.68 -1.15 17.93
CA THR A 59 -27.27 -2.26 18.80
C THR A 59 -28.42 -2.73 19.70
N LEU A 60 -29.22 -1.80 20.22
CA LEU A 60 -30.37 -2.11 21.03
C LEU A 60 -31.53 -2.70 20.19
N GLU A 61 -31.76 -2.21 18.97
CA GLU A 61 -32.69 -2.80 18.01
C GLU A 61 -32.34 -4.25 17.70
N ASP A 62 -31.07 -4.52 17.43
CA ASP A 62 -30.55 -5.89 17.18
C ASP A 62 -30.67 -6.79 18.41
N GLY A 63 -30.61 -6.19 19.63
CA GLY A 63 -30.87 -6.87 20.90
C GLY A 63 -32.34 -7.14 21.19
N GLY A 64 -33.27 -6.78 20.27
CA GLY A 64 -34.70 -7.03 20.39
C GLY A 64 -35.49 -5.92 21.08
N MET A 65 -34.97 -4.71 21.19
CA MET A 65 -35.72 -3.56 21.75
C MET A 65 -36.96 -3.24 20.92
N ASP A 66 -38.12 -3.17 21.56
CA ASP A 66 -39.36 -2.82 20.89
C ASP A 66 -39.36 -1.35 20.40
N LYS A 67 -39.55 -1.15 19.09
CA LYS A 67 -39.63 0.19 18.49
C LYS A 67 -40.83 1.02 18.96
N LYS A 68 -41.79 0.42 19.66
CA LYS A 68 -42.91 1.13 20.28
C LYS A 68 -42.61 1.60 21.71
N SER A 69 -41.52 1.12 22.33
CA SER A 69 -41.13 1.50 23.67
C SER A 69 -40.84 3.00 23.82
N ALA A 70 -41.01 3.54 25.03
CA ALA A 70 -40.70 4.93 25.31
C ALA A 70 -39.20 5.20 25.15
N ASP A 71 -38.37 4.26 25.57
CA ASP A 71 -36.91 4.37 25.50
C ASP A 71 -36.41 4.39 24.07
N TRP A 72 -36.93 3.49 23.20
CA TRP A 72 -36.60 3.55 21.78
C TRP A 72 -36.99 4.90 21.16
N LYS A 73 -38.22 5.39 21.43
CA LYS A 73 -38.69 6.67 20.90
C LYS A 73 -37.81 7.85 21.37
N ALA A 74 -37.38 7.85 22.62
CA ALA A 74 -36.50 8.88 23.14
C ALA A 74 -35.13 8.87 22.43
N MET A 75 -34.52 7.70 22.27
CA MET A 75 -33.25 7.55 21.54
C MET A 75 -33.36 7.87 20.07
N ALA A 76 -34.39 7.39 19.38
CA ALA A 76 -34.66 7.70 17.97
C ALA A 76 -34.87 9.20 17.74
N THR A 77 -35.55 9.89 18.64
CA THR A 77 -35.72 11.34 18.60
C THR A 77 -34.38 12.06 18.76
N LYS A 78 -33.53 11.63 19.71
CA LYS A 78 -32.18 12.18 19.88
C LYS A 78 -31.31 11.99 18.64
N VAL A 79 -31.31 10.80 18.04
CA VAL A 79 -30.56 10.52 16.81
C VAL A 79 -31.10 11.35 15.65
N ALA A 80 -32.42 11.47 15.50
CA ALA A 80 -33.03 12.29 14.46
C ALA A 80 -32.64 13.76 14.58
N GLU A 81 -32.56 14.30 15.79
CA GLU A 81 -32.08 15.67 16.05
C GLU A 81 -30.62 15.84 15.62
N LEU A 82 -29.74 14.92 15.99
CA LEU A 82 -28.34 14.94 15.59
C LEU A 82 -28.18 14.80 14.06
N GLN A 83 -29.01 13.98 13.41
CA GLN A 83 -29.03 13.86 11.95
C GLN A 83 -29.43 15.18 11.26
N LYS A 84 -30.40 15.91 11.80
CA LYS A 84 -30.78 17.23 11.28
C LYS A 84 -29.67 18.26 11.44
N GLN A 85 -29.00 18.28 12.60
CA GLN A 85 -27.86 19.17 12.86
C GLN A 85 -26.67 18.84 11.94
N THR A 86 -26.33 17.57 11.80
CA THR A 86 -25.31 17.13 10.85
C THR A 86 -25.60 17.56 9.43
N ALA A 87 -26.85 17.35 8.97
CA ALA A 87 -27.28 17.75 7.61
C ALA A 87 -27.21 19.27 7.39
N LEU A 88 -27.46 20.07 8.42
CA LEU A 88 -27.33 21.53 8.36
C LEU A 88 -25.87 21.96 8.18
N ILE A 89 -24.95 21.39 8.96
CA ILE A 89 -23.51 21.69 8.87
C ILE A 89 -22.98 21.24 7.50
N GLU A 90 -23.34 20.04 7.05
CA GLU A 90 -22.99 19.54 5.69
C GLU A 90 -23.49 20.47 4.58
N ALA A 91 -24.70 20.96 4.70
CA ALA A 91 -25.27 21.87 3.69
C ALA A 91 -24.55 23.23 3.67
N ARG A 92 -24.12 23.75 4.86
CA ARG A 92 -23.31 24.97 4.96
C ARG A 92 -21.95 24.80 4.31
N GLU A 93 -21.24 23.73 4.65
CA GLU A 93 -19.93 23.42 4.08
C GLU A 93 -20.01 23.21 2.55
N ALA A 94 -21.03 22.49 2.09
CA ALA A 94 -21.27 22.28 0.66
C ALA A 94 -21.53 23.58 -0.10
N LYS A 95 -22.29 24.52 0.52
CA LYS A 95 -22.53 25.84 -0.05
C LYS A 95 -21.24 26.66 -0.12
N GLU A 96 -20.46 26.71 0.94
CA GLU A 96 -19.17 27.43 0.97
C GLU A 96 -18.20 26.92 -0.10
N LYS A 97 -18.09 25.60 -0.25
CA LYS A 97 -17.26 24.97 -1.29
C LYS A 97 -17.77 25.30 -2.71
N ALA A 98 -19.09 25.28 -2.92
CA ALA A 98 -19.70 25.60 -4.22
C ALA A 98 -19.51 27.08 -4.58
N ASP A 99 -19.69 27.99 -3.61
CA ASP A 99 -19.46 29.42 -3.79
C ASP A 99 -18.00 29.75 -4.07
N ALA A 100 -17.06 29.09 -3.36
CA ALA A 100 -15.63 29.22 -3.61
C ALA A 100 -15.24 28.70 -5.01
N ALA A 101 -15.80 27.57 -5.44
CA ALA A 101 -15.59 27.02 -6.77
C ALA A 101 -16.13 27.95 -7.88
N LEU A 102 -17.31 28.51 -7.67
CA LEU A 102 -17.89 29.50 -8.58
C LEU A 102 -17.01 30.78 -8.67
N LYS A 103 -16.58 31.31 -7.54
CA LYS A 103 -15.68 32.48 -7.48
C LYS A 103 -14.37 32.20 -8.22
N LYS A 104 -13.77 31.05 -8.04
CA LYS A 104 -12.56 30.62 -8.74
C LYS A 104 -12.81 30.48 -10.25
N ALA A 105 -13.92 29.87 -10.67
CA ALA A 105 -14.27 29.72 -12.08
C ALA A 105 -14.47 31.08 -12.77
N VAL A 106 -15.15 32.01 -12.12
CA VAL A 106 -15.37 33.38 -12.64
C VAL A 106 -14.08 34.19 -12.75
N ALA A 107 -13.13 33.98 -11.85
CA ALA A 107 -11.83 34.65 -11.87
C ALA A 107 -10.89 34.12 -12.98
N THR A 108 -11.16 32.96 -13.57
CA THR A 108 -10.31 32.34 -14.59
C THR A 108 -10.40 33.06 -15.94
N LYS A 109 -9.25 33.55 -16.44
CA LYS A 109 -9.11 34.21 -17.75
C LYS A 109 -8.06 33.45 -18.59
N PRO A 110 -8.20 33.43 -19.94
CA PRO A 110 -9.21 34.04 -20.80
C PRO A 110 -10.55 33.28 -20.80
N LEU A 111 -11.65 33.97 -21.12
CA LEU A 111 -13.01 33.44 -21.18
C LEU A 111 -13.23 32.56 -22.42
N THR A 112 -12.62 31.43 -22.48
CA THR A 112 -12.80 30.43 -23.53
C THR A 112 -14.18 29.76 -23.42
N THR A 113 -14.64 29.05 -24.46
CA THR A 113 -15.88 28.27 -24.44
C THR A 113 -15.90 27.26 -23.30
N THR A 114 -14.78 26.65 -23.01
CA THR A 114 -14.60 25.70 -21.89
C THR A 114 -14.80 26.40 -20.55
N VAL A 115 -14.18 27.58 -20.35
CA VAL A 115 -14.31 28.37 -19.11
C VAL A 115 -15.77 28.81 -18.90
N LYS A 116 -16.45 29.25 -19.94
CA LYS A 116 -17.89 29.59 -19.86
C LYS A 116 -18.74 28.40 -19.42
N LYS A 117 -18.45 27.18 -19.94
CA LYS A 117 -19.13 25.94 -19.52
C LYS A 117 -18.86 25.62 -18.05
N THR A 118 -17.61 25.75 -17.61
CA THR A 118 -17.23 25.55 -16.22
C THR A 118 -17.95 26.52 -15.27
N ILE A 119 -18.04 27.80 -15.64
CA ILE A 119 -18.78 28.79 -14.86
C ILE A 119 -20.28 28.44 -14.77
N ALA A 120 -20.90 28.01 -15.87
CA ALA A 120 -22.32 27.61 -15.88
C ALA A 120 -22.54 26.38 -14.95
N THR A 121 -21.66 25.37 -15.00
CA THR A 121 -21.75 24.21 -14.13
C THR A 121 -21.54 24.58 -12.65
N ALA A 122 -20.56 25.44 -12.35
CA ALA A 122 -20.29 25.89 -10.98
C ALA A 122 -21.48 26.74 -10.44
N LYS A 123 -22.11 27.55 -11.27
CA LYS A 123 -23.31 28.31 -10.89
C LYS A 123 -24.47 27.39 -10.55
N THR A 124 -24.76 26.40 -11.39
CA THR A 124 -25.81 25.41 -11.12
C THR A 124 -25.55 24.65 -9.80
N ALA A 125 -24.31 24.33 -9.52
CA ALA A 125 -23.92 23.66 -8.26
C ALA A 125 -24.13 24.59 -7.05
N ALA A 126 -23.78 25.88 -7.14
CA ALA A 126 -24.00 26.87 -6.08
C ALA A 126 -25.46 27.11 -5.80
N ASP A 127 -26.29 27.23 -6.84
CA ASP A 127 -27.74 27.38 -6.71
C ASP A 127 -28.38 26.14 -6.04
N ALA A 128 -27.95 24.93 -6.43
CA ALA A 128 -28.41 23.69 -5.82
C ALA A 128 -27.97 23.56 -4.33
N ALA A 129 -26.75 23.96 -4.00
CA ALA A 129 -26.26 23.97 -2.63
C ALA A 129 -27.01 25.00 -1.76
N THR A 130 -27.32 26.16 -2.30
CA THR A 130 -28.14 27.20 -1.62
C THR A 130 -29.54 26.67 -1.31
N LYS A 131 -30.18 25.97 -2.26
CA LYS A 131 -31.48 25.34 -2.04
C LYS A 131 -31.43 24.27 -0.94
N LYS A 132 -30.41 23.40 -0.97
CA LYS A 132 -30.23 22.38 0.07
C LYS A 132 -30.03 23.00 1.43
N LEU A 133 -29.27 24.08 1.54
CA LEU A 133 -29.05 24.77 2.83
C LEU A 133 -30.37 25.31 3.36
N ALA A 134 -31.20 26.00 2.56
CA ALA A 134 -32.50 26.51 2.96
C ALA A 134 -33.46 25.37 3.42
N GLU A 135 -33.42 24.21 2.76
CA GLU A 135 -34.17 23.02 3.17
C GLU A 135 -33.70 22.48 4.52
N ALA A 136 -32.37 22.41 4.74
CA ALA A 136 -31.76 21.95 6.00
C ALA A 136 -32.03 22.93 7.16
N GLU A 137 -31.95 24.23 6.94
CA GLU A 137 -32.30 25.26 7.91
C GLU A 137 -33.76 25.15 8.33
N LYS A 138 -34.69 25.00 7.37
CA LYS A 138 -36.11 24.78 7.67
C LYS A 138 -36.34 23.47 8.46
N ALA A 139 -35.60 22.40 8.13
CA ALA A 139 -35.73 21.15 8.84
C ALA A 139 -35.18 21.25 10.29
N SER A 140 -34.12 22.01 10.53
CA SER A 140 -33.50 22.19 11.85
C SER A 140 -34.35 23.05 12.79
N THR A 141 -35.22 23.92 12.30
CA THR A 141 -36.13 24.72 13.15
C THR A 141 -37.33 23.90 13.66
N THR A 142 -37.59 22.73 13.09
CA THR A 142 -38.69 21.86 13.50
C THR A 142 -38.19 20.82 14.51
N ALA A 143 -38.82 20.73 15.69
CA ALA A 143 -38.47 19.74 16.68
C ALA A 143 -38.47 18.30 16.09
N ALA A 144 -37.42 17.53 16.34
CA ALA A 144 -37.33 16.18 15.85
C ALA A 144 -38.32 15.25 16.55
N LYS A 145 -38.80 14.27 15.81
CA LYS A 145 -39.66 13.19 16.31
C LYS A 145 -39.00 11.86 16.03
N ALA A 146 -39.36 10.83 16.77
CA ALA A 146 -38.84 9.47 16.52
C ALA A 146 -39.16 8.97 15.08
N ALA A 147 -40.24 9.47 14.48
CA ALA A 147 -40.60 9.18 13.07
C ALA A 147 -39.61 9.80 12.05
N ASP A 148 -38.86 10.84 12.44
CA ASP A 148 -37.88 11.49 11.57
C ASP A 148 -36.55 10.74 11.53
N TYR A 149 -36.33 9.78 12.42
CA TYR A 149 -35.13 8.94 12.45
C TYR A 149 -34.96 8.18 11.13
N LYS A 150 -33.82 8.35 10.52
CA LYS A 150 -33.44 7.64 9.30
C LYS A 150 -32.41 6.58 9.67
N PRO A 151 -32.79 5.30 9.61
CA PRO A 151 -31.82 4.24 9.77
C PRO A 151 -30.77 4.31 8.66
N ARG A 152 -29.57 3.83 8.91
CA ARG A 152 -28.56 3.73 7.85
C ARG A 152 -29.05 2.79 6.75
N GLU A 153 -28.76 3.14 5.49
CA GLU A 153 -28.96 2.23 4.38
C GLU A 153 -27.97 1.07 4.51
N VAL A 154 -28.45 -0.04 5.06
CA VAL A 154 -27.71 -1.28 5.08
C VAL A 154 -28.02 -2.03 3.79
N LYS A 155 -27.00 -2.19 2.94
CA LYS A 155 -27.14 -2.97 1.72
C LYS A 155 -27.51 -4.41 2.10
N SER A 156 -28.75 -4.78 1.84
CA SER A 156 -29.22 -6.14 2.10
C SER A 156 -28.53 -7.10 1.13
N TYR A 157 -27.73 -8.00 1.67
CA TYR A 157 -27.17 -9.12 0.91
C TYR A 157 -28.06 -10.34 1.06
N PRO A 158 -28.14 -11.22 0.04
CA PRO A 158 -28.84 -12.49 0.18
C PRO A 158 -28.31 -13.28 1.38
N ALA A 159 -29.23 -13.89 2.14
CA ALA A 159 -28.84 -14.75 3.29
C ALA A 159 -28.08 -16.02 2.86
N THR A 160 -28.12 -16.35 1.57
CA THR A 160 -27.43 -17.50 0.99
C THR A 160 -26.54 -17.09 -0.16
N SER A 161 -25.41 -17.75 -0.28
CA SER A 161 -24.50 -17.67 -1.42
C SER A 161 -24.68 -18.89 -2.31
N SER A 162 -24.45 -18.76 -3.62
CA SER A 162 -24.41 -19.91 -4.53
C SER A 162 -23.32 -20.94 -4.18
N GLY A 163 -22.38 -20.59 -3.32
CA GLY A 163 -21.28 -21.46 -2.91
C GLY A 163 -20.15 -21.64 -3.95
N ARG A 164 -20.25 -21.00 -5.13
CA ARG A 164 -19.27 -21.18 -6.21
C ARG A 164 -17.85 -20.82 -5.80
N ARG A 165 -17.67 -19.72 -5.08
CA ARG A 165 -16.35 -19.29 -4.59
C ARG A 165 -15.76 -20.28 -3.59
N LEU A 166 -16.58 -20.79 -2.69
CA LEU A 166 -16.16 -21.80 -1.72
C LEU A 166 -15.81 -23.13 -2.40
N ALA A 167 -16.63 -23.58 -3.37
CA ALA A 167 -16.34 -24.77 -4.14
C ALA A 167 -15.02 -24.64 -4.93
N PHE A 168 -14.78 -23.48 -5.54
CA PHE A 168 -13.52 -23.19 -6.23
C PHE A 168 -12.33 -23.18 -5.27
N ALA A 169 -12.45 -22.53 -4.10
CA ALA A 169 -11.39 -22.52 -3.09
C ALA A 169 -11.04 -23.94 -2.60
N ARG A 170 -12.06 -24.76 -2.34
CA ARG A 170 -11.87 -26.17 -1.96
C ARG A 170 -11.20 -27.00 -3.05
N TRP A 171 -11.55 -26.74 -4.30
CA TRP A 171 -10.90 -27.39 -5.43
C TRP A 171 -9.43 -26.95 -5.57
N LEU A 172 -9.12 -25.66 -5.43
CA LEU A 172 -7.75 -25.17 -5.48
C LEU A 172 -6.85 -25.83 -4.45
N THR A 173 -7.34 -25.99 -3.22
CA THR A 173 -6.57 -26.57 -2.11
C THR A 173 -6.73 -28.10 -1.98
N SER A 174 -7.44 -28.72 -2.94
CA SER A 174 -7.61 -30.17 -2.97
C SER A 174 -6.29 -30.88 -3.29
N PRO A 175 -6.00 -32.04 -2.65
CA PRO A 175 -4.85 -32.89 -3.00
C PRO A 175 -4.83 -33.34 -4.47
N GLN A 176 -5.97 -33.33 -5.14
CA GLN A 176 -6.09 -33.66 -6.57
C GLN A 176 -5.62 -32.51 -7.48
N ASN A 177 -5.54 -31.29 -6.96
CA ASN A 177 -4.99 -30.16 -7.70
C ASN A 177 -3.47 -30.08 -7.54
N THR A 178 -2.77 -30.70 -8.46
CA THR A 178 -1.30 -30.78 -8.42
C THR A 178 -0.60 -29.49 -8.82
N LEU A 179 -1.30 -28.54 -9.43
CA LEU A 179 -0.69 -27.30 -9.95
C LEU A 179 -0.66 -26.17 -8.91
N PHE A 180 -1.68 -26.03 -8.08
CA PHE A 180 -1.79 -24.93 -7.15
C PHE A 180 -0.53 -24.75 -6.27
N ALA A 181 -0.12 -25.84 -5.60
CA ALA A 181 1.07 -25.81 -4.73
C ALA A 181 2.37 -25.56 -5.52
N ARG A 182 2.51 -26.11 -6.74
CA ARG A 182 3.67 -25.85 -7.60
C ARG A 182 3.77 -24.40 -8.04
N VAL A 183 2.64 -23.81 -8.47
CA VAL A 183 2.57 -22.42 -8.87
C VAL A 183 2.93 -21.51 -7.68
N ALA A 184 2.31 -21.75 -6.51
CA ALA A 184 2.61 -20.98 -5.30
C ALA A 184 4.08 -21.10 -4.88
N ALA A 185 4.65 -22.33 -4.86
CA ALA A 185 6.05 -22.55 -4.55
C ALA A 185 6.99 -21.82 -5.53
N ASN A 186 6.66 -21.82 -6.82
CA ASN A 186 7.42 -21.08 -7.84
C ASN A 186 7.38 -19.57 -7.63
N HIS A 187 6.21 -19.01 -7.26
CA HIS A 187 6.08 -17.60 -6.92
C HIS A 187 6.88 -17.23 -5.67
N LEU A 188 6.87 -18.06 -4.64
CA LEU A 188 7.72 -17.88 -3.46
C LEU A 188 9.20 -17.89 -3.84
N TRP A 189 9.61 -18.83 -4.70
CA TRP A 189 10.97 -18.93 -5.19
C TRP A 189 11.42 -17.68 -5.94
N ILE A 190 10.59 -17.16 -6.84
CA ILE A 190 10.85 -15.92 -7.60
C ILE A 190 11.13 -14.75 -6.64
N ARG A 191 10.38 -14.63 -5.54
CA ARG A 191 10.55 -13.55 -4.57
C ARG A 191 11.90 -13.60 -3.87
N HIS A 192 12.51 -14.77 -3.78
CA HIS A 192 13.83 -14.95 -3.16
C HIS A 192 14.98 -14.93 -4.14
N PHE A 193 14.81 -15.50 -5.32
CA PHE A 193 15.89 -15.70 -6.28
C PHE A 193 15.75 -14.89 -7.58
N GLY A 194 14.65 -14.15 -7.77
CA GLY A 194 14.40 -13.31 -8.95
C GLY A 194 13.88 -14.07 -10.16
N THR A 195 14.31 -15.31 -10.36
CA THR A 195 13.85 -16.18 -11.47
C THR A 195 13.17 -17.42 -10.90
N GLY A 196 12.06 -17.84 -11.53
CA GLY A 196 11.34 -19.05 -11.12
C GLY A 196 12.06 -20.33 -11.51
N ILE A 197 11.80 -21.40 -10.76
CA ILE A 197 12.15 -22.77 -11.20
C ILE A 197 11.45 -23.08 -12.52
N VAL A 198 10.21 -22.58 -12.69
CA VAL A 198 9.53 -22.43 -13.98
C VAL A 198 9.63 -20.97 -14.39
N ALA A 199 10.32 -20.68 -15.49
CA ALA A 199 10.59 -19.31 -15.93
C ALA A 199 9.34 -18.57 -16.47
N THR A 200 8.24 -19.28 -16.75
CA THR A 200 6.94 -18.73 -17.12
C THR A 200 5.96 -18.88 -15.96
N PRO A 201 5.97 -17.95 -14.97
CA PRO A 201 5.18 -18.10 -13.74
C PRO A 201 3.67 -18.04 -13.97
N ASP A 202 3.24 -17.50 -15.08
CA ASP A 202 1.86 -17.35 -15.57
C ASP A 202 1.39 -18.52 -16.42
N ASP A 203 2.32 -19.38 -16.90
CA ASP A 203 1.98 -20.52 -17.74
C ASP A 203 2.72 -21.80 -17.31
N PHE A 204 2.00 -22.68 -16.65
CA PHE A 204 2.41 -24.04 -16.27
C PHE A 204 1.83 -25.09 -17.22
N GLY A 205 1.24 -24.65 -18.33
CA GLY A 205 0.64 -25.51 -19.34
C GLY A 205 1.62 -25.98 -20.41
N ALA A 206 1.06 -26.44 -21.54
CA ALA A 206 1.84 -27.01 -22.64
C ALA A 206 2.78 -26.00 -23.34
N ASN A 207 2.44 -24.70 -23.29
CA ASN A 207 3.24 -23.63 -23.90
C ASN A 207 4.26 -23.02 -22.91
N GLY A 208 4.15 -23.35 -21.62
CA GLY A 208 5.08 -22.88 -20.59
C GLY A 208 6.45 -23.55 -20.67
N LYS A 209 7.41 -22.94 -20.00
CA LYS A 209 8.75 -23.52 -19.87
C LYS A 209 8.75 -24.69 -18.89
N LYS A 210 9.57 -25.69 -19.19
CA LYS A 210 9.80 -26.79 -18.27
C LYS A 210 10.56 -26.32 -17.02
N PRO A 211 10.30 -26.88 -15.83
CA PRO A 211 11.06 -26.56 -14.65
C PRO A 211 12.53 -26.94 -14.79
N THR A 212 13.44 -26.06 -14.38
CA THR A 212 14.87 -26.31 -14.36
C THR A 212 15.25 -27.38 -13.34
N HIS A 213 14.52 -27.43 -12.21
CA HIS A 213 14.72 -28.34 -11.09
C HIS A 213 13.37 -28.99 -10.71
N PRO A 214 12.87 -29.97 -11.48
CA PRO A 214 11.53 -30.53 -11.25
C PRO A 214 11.39 -31.20 -9.87
N ALA A 215 12.39 -31.93 -9.41
CA ALA A 215 12.36 -32.58 -8.09
C ALA A 215 12.31 -31.56 -6.94
N LEU A 216 13.00 -30.43 -7.06
CA LEU A 216 12.95 -29.35 -6.08
C LEU A 216 11.58 -28.69 -6.06
N LEU A 217 10.99 -28.42 -7.22
CA LEU A 217 9.64 -27.82 -7.33
C LEU A 217 8.60 -28.73 -6.69
N ASP A 218 8.66 -30.04 -6.97
CA ASP A 218 7.75 -31.03 -6.41
C ASP A 218 7.90 -31.16 -4.91
N TRP A 219 9.12 -31.14 -4.40
CA TRP A 219 9.39 -31.17 -2.96
C TRP A 219 8.87 -29.92 -2.25
N LEU A 220 9.13 -28.71 -2.79
CA LEU A 220 8.61 -27.46 -2.25
C LEU A 220 7.07 -27.43 -2.25
N ALA A 221 6.43 -27.94 -3.31
CA ALA A 221 4.99 -28.02 -3.40
C ALA A 221 4.40 -28.99 -2.37
N ALA A 222 5.04 -30.16 -2.17
CA ALA A 222 4.64 -31.12 -1.16
C ALA A 222 4.78 -30.56 0.27
N GLU A 223 5.91 -29.88 0.56
CA GLU A 223 6.16 -29.22 1.85
C GLU A 223 5.14 -28.11 2.12
N PHE A 224 4.83 -27.28 1.09
CA PHE A 224 3.82 -26.24 1.21
C PHE A 224 2.44 -26.77 1.55
N THR A 225 2.07 -27.91 0.98
CA THR A 225 0.81 -28.59 1.30
C THR A 225 0.86 -29.21 2.69
N ALA A 226 1.96 -29.87 3.06
CA ALA A 226 2.14 -30.54 4.35
C ALA A 226 2.13 -29.55 5.54
N CYS A 227 2.70 -28.36 5.37
CA CYS A 227 2.67 -27.31 6.40
C CYS A 227 1.34 -26.51 6.46
N GLY A 228 0.28 -26.96 5.75
CA GLY A 228 -1.02 -26.31 5.73
C GLY A 228 -1.03 -24.95 5.03
N TYR A 229 -0.19 -24.78 4.01
CA TYR A 229 -0.04 -23.54 3.23
C TYR A 229 0.52 -22.35 4.06
N ASP A 230 1.36 -22.63 5.05
CA ASP A 230 2.02 -21.60 5.85
C ASP A 230 3.15 -20.91 5.05
N LEU A 231 2.87 -19.70 4.60
CA LEU A 231 3.83 -18.87 3.85
C LEU A 231 5.09 -18.53 4.68
N LYS A 232 4.93 -18.29 5.99
CA LYS A 232 6.07 -17.95 6.86
C LYS A 232 7.00 -19.14 7.04
N HIS A 233 6.46 -20.35 7.13
CA HIS A 233 7.24 -21.58 7.15
C HIS A 233 8.08 -21.70 5.87
N MET A 234 7.46 -21.55 4.70
CA MET A 234 8.14 -21.63 3.42
C MET A 234 9.22 -20.56 3.24
N HIS A 235 8.94 -19.31 3.61
CA HIS A 235 9.97 -18.26 3.60
C HIS A 235 11.15 -18.64 4.49
N ARG A 236 10.90 -19.07 5.72
CA ARG A 236 11.97 -19.48 6.65
C ARG A 236 12.79 -20.64 6.09
N LEU A 237 12.14 -21.63 5.50
CA LEU A 237 12.78 -22.77 4.87
C LEU A 237 13.74 -22.32 3.76
N ILE A 238 13.30 -21.44 2.87
CA ILE A 238 14.12 -20.94 1.74
C ILE A 238 15.31 -20.12 2.24
N ILE A 239 15.08 -19.13 3.11
CA ILE A 239 16.16 -18.24 3.58
C ILE A 239 17.18 -18.93 4.50
N SER A 240 16.80 -20.01 5.19
CA SER A 240 17.72 -20.80 6.00
C SER A 240 18.57 -21.79 5.19
N SER A 241 18.25 -21.99 3.92
CA SER A 241 18.97 -22.91 3.05
C SER A 241 20.42 -22.49 2.81
N ALA A 242 21.31 -23.47 2.57
CA ALA A 242 22.68 -23.21 2.17
C ALA A 242 22.77 -22.43 0.85
N LEU A 243 21.78 -22.64 -0.03
CA LEU A 243 21.68 -21.95 -1.31
C LEU A 243 21.49 -20.43 -1.13
N TYR A 244 20.57 -20.02 -0.27
CA TYR A 244 20.28 -18.60 -0.02
C TYR A 244 21.47 -17.86 0.62
N ARG A 245 22.31 -18.57 1.36
CA ARG A 245 23.51 -18.05 2.06
C ARG A 245 24.78 -18.04 1.21
N ARG A 246 24.70 -18.46 -0.06
CA ARG A 246 25.86 -18.38 -0.96
C ARG A 246 26.25 -16.94 -1.25
N SER A 247 27.54 -16.72 -1.47
CA SER A 247 28.00 -15.43 -2.01
C SER A 247 27.48 -15.21 -3.41
N SER A 248 27.20 -13.95 -3.75
CA SER A 248 26.83 -13.52 -5.10
C SER A 248 28.05 -13.23 -5.98
N GLY A 249 29.24 -13.09 -5.37
CA GLY A 249 30.47 -12.85 -6.09
C GLY A 249 30.93 -14.09 -6.86
N SER A 250 31.54 -13.87 -8.03
CA SER A 250 32.09 -14.95 -8.86
C SER A 250 33.41 -15.50 -8.31
N GLY A 251 34.13 -14.77 -7.44
CA GLY A 251 35.40 -15.18 -6.88
C GLY A 251 36.38 -15.68 -7.98
N GLU A 252 37.04 -16.83 -7.74
CA GLU A 252 37.87 -17.52 -8.72
C GLU A 252 37.09 -18.47 -9.66
N ALA A 253 35.84 -18.20 -9.88
CA ALA A 253 34.84 -19.10 -10.45
C ALA A 253 34.83 -19.18 -12.00
N GLY A 254 35.93 -18.87 -12.69
CA GLY A 254 35.98 -18.84 -14.16
C GLY A 254 35.45 -20.10 -14.85
N ALA A 255 35.62 -21.29 -14.26
CA ALA A 255 35.07 -22.53 -14.81
C ALA A 255 33.54 -22.60 -14.69
N ASN A 256 32.96 -22.14 -13.57
CA ASN A 256 31.52 -22.13 -13.37
C ASN A 256 30.84 -21.05 -14.24
N ASP A 257 31.44 -19.86 -14.36
CA ASP A 257 30.95 -18.80 -15.28
C ASP A 257 30.92 -19.27 -16.73
N ALA A 258 31.91 -20.04 -17.16
CA ALA A 258 31.96 -20.60 -18.51
C ALA A 258 30.92 -21.72 -18.73
N ALA A 259 30.65 -22.53 -17.70
CA ALA A 259 29.74 -23.67 -17.78
C ALA A 259 28.26 -23.27 -17.60
N ASP A 260 27.97 -22.30 -16.75
CA ASP A 260 26.62 -21.85 -16.42
C ASP A 260 26.62 -20.31 -16.20
N PRO A 261 26.75 -19.51 -17.26
CA PRO A 261 26.78 -18.06 -17.18
C PRO A 261 25.48 -17.47 -16.61
N ASP A 262 24.35 -18.09 -16.89
CA ASP A 262 23.00 -17.66 -16.45
C ASP A 262 22.68 -18.10 -15.01
N ASN A 263 23.62 -18.81 -14.34
CA ASN A 263 23.45 -19.31 -12.99
C ASN A 263 22.16 -20.16 -12.79
N VAL A 264 21.80 -20.94 -13.79
CA VAL A 264 20.64 -21.84 -13.76
C VAL A 264 20.77 -22.88 -12.65
N TRP A 265 21.97 -23.36 -12.39
CA TRP A 265 22.30 -24.36 -11.37
C TRP A 265 22.63 -23.76 -9.99
N TYR A 266 22.41 -22.45 -9.83
CA TYR A 266 22.60 -21.74 -8.56
C TYR A 266 24.00 -21.98 -7.93
N TRP A 267 25.06 -21.94 -8.72
CA TRP A 267 26.42 -22.07 -8.20
C TRP A 267 26.86 -20.83 -7.38
N ARG A 268 26.16 -19.69 -7.55
CA ARG A 268 26.24 -18.47 -6.71
C ARG A 268 24.84 -17.98 -6.34
N SER A 269 24.75 -17.06 -5.38
CA SER A 269 23.49 -16.34 -5.13
C SER A 269 23.18 -15.42 -6.30
N PRO A 270 21.94 -15.40 -6.81
CA PRO A 270 21.57 -14.48 -7.88
C PRO A 270 21.64 -13.04 -7.42
N VAL A 271 22.26 -12.18 -8.21
CA VAL A 271 22.22 -10.72 -8.03
C VAL A 271 20.91 -10.22 -8.59
N ARG A 272 20.14 -9.46 -7.82
CA ARG A 272 18.86 -8.92 -8.26
C ARG A 272 18.67 -7.48 -7.84
N ARG A 273 17.97 -6.71 -8.64
CA ARG A 273 17.60 -5.33 -8.29
C ARG A 273 16.40 -5.34 -7.33
N LEU A 274 16.35 -4.32 -6.48
CA LEU A 274 15.19 -4.07 -5.63
C LEU A 274 14.00 -3.59 -6.48
N GLU A 275 12.83 -3.98 -6.05
CA GLU A 275 11.56 -3.47 -6.59
C GLU A 275 11.38 -1.99 -6.23
N GLY A 276 10.67 -1.22 -7.04
CA GLY A 276 10.49 0.23 -6.86
C GLY A 276 9.97 0.64 -5.49
N GLU A 277 9.01 -0.13 -4.97
CA GLU A 277 8.47 0.06 -3.62
C GLU A 277 9.55 -0.14 -2.55
N ALA A 278 10.41 -1.14 -2.74
CA ALA A 278 11.50 -1.42 -1.81
C ALA A 278 12.61 -0.37 -1.88
N VAL A 279 12.94 0.15 -3.07
CA VAL A 279 13.92 1.24 -3.23
C VAL A 279 13.49 2.47 -2.45
N ARG A 280 12.24 2.90 -2.61
CA ARG A 280 11.71 4.06 -1.89
C ARG A 280 11.62 3.84 -0.38
N ASP A 281 11.06 2.71 0.04
CA ASP A 281 10.92 2.38 1.46
C ASP A 281 12.29 2.26 2.13
N ASN A 282 13.31 1.75 1.42
CA ASN A 282 14.68 1.65 1.91
C ASN A 282 15.33 3.04 2.09
N LEU A 283 15.15 3.98 1.14
CA LEU A 283 15.58 5.36 1.31
C LEU A 283 15.05 5.97 2.61
N LEU A 284 13.74 5.85 2.84
CA LEU A 284 13.10 6.38 4.05
C LEU A 284 13.54 5.65 5.31
N HIS A 285 13.71 4.32 5.24
CA HIS A 285 14.14 3.51 6.37
C HIS A 285 15.55 3.85 6.82
N VAL A 286 16.49 3.88 5.90
CA VAL A 286 17.89 4.21 6.17
C VAL A 286 18.03 5.62 6.74
N ALA A 287 17.21 6.56 6.27
CA ALA A 287 17.17 7.93 6.79
C ALA A 287 16.45 8.06 8.15
N GLY A 288 15.75 7.02 8.62
CA GLY A 288 14.91 7.07 9.83
C GLY A 288 13.63 7.87 9.65
N LEU A 289 13.16 8.01 8.41
CA LEU A 289 11.96 8.76 8.05
C LEU A 289 10.74 7.87 7.77
N LEU A 290 10.94 6.55 7.65
CA LEU A 290 9.85 5.63 7.31
C LEU A 290 8.85 5.53 8.47
N ASP A 291 7.58 5.77 8.16
CA ASP A 291 6.46 5.50 9.06
C ASP A 291 6.02 4.03 8.90
N PRO A 292 6.26 3.17 9.90
CA PRO A 292 5.93 1.75 9.85
C PRO A 292 4.47 1.47 10.22
N THR A 293 3.63 2.47 10.45
CA THR A 293 2.24 2.31 10.90
C THR A 293 1.50 1.31 10.01
N PHE A 294 0.89 0.30 10.63
CA PHE A 294 0.17 -0.76 9.94
C PHE A 294 -1.32 -0.42 9.79
N GLY A 295 -1.88 -0.77 8.63
CA GLY A 295 -3.31 -0.57 8.33
C GLY A 295 -3.66 0.85 7.88
N GLY A 296 -4.94 1.17 7.82
CA GLY A 296 -5.46 2.45 7.35
C GLY A 296 -5.79 2.49 5.85
N PRO A 297 -6.29 3.63 5.36
CA PRO A 297 -6.68 3.81 3.97
C PRO A 297 -5.48 3.81 3.02
N GLU A 298 -5.76 3.60 1.74
CA GLU A 298 -4.79 3.80 0.66
C GLU A 298 -4.35 5.28 0.57
N ILE A 299 -3.16 5.47 0.04
CA ILE A 299 -2.56 6.80 -0.18
C ILE A 299 -2.64 7.10 -1.67
N GLU A 300 -3.28 8.21 -2.03
CA GLU A 300 -3.36 8.67 -3.41
C GLU A 300 -1.97 9.01 -3.97
N SER A 301 -1.79 8.83 -5.27
CA SER A 301 -0.49 8.97 -5.93
C SER A 301 0.11 10.36 -5.77
N GLU A 302 -0.71 11.42 -5.74
CA GLU A 302 -0.28 12.80 -5.57
C GLU A 302 0.32 13.06 -4.16
N ALA A 303 -0.15 12.32 -3.16
CA ALA A 303 0.38 12.41 -1.79
C ALA A 303 1.56 11.46 -1.55
N ALA A 304 1.86 10.59 -2.50
CA ALA A 304 2.86 9.55 -2.33
C ALA A 304 4.29 10.08 -2.18
N GLU A 305 4.65 11.14 -2.91
CA GLU A 305 6.00 11.69 -2.90
C GLU A 305 6.36 12.33 -1.55
N ALA A 306 5.45 13.11 -0.99
CA ALA A 306 5.62 13.75 0.32
C ALA A 306 5.37 12.77 1.49
N GLY A 307 4.70 11.65 1.24
CA GLY A 307 4.34 10.67 2.24
C GLY A 307 5.55 9.92 2.80
N ARG A 308 5.46 9.48 4.06
CA ARG A 308 6.52 8.71 4.73
C ARG A 308 6.11 7.27 5.05
N ARG A 309 4.86 6.89 4.78
CA ARG A 309 4.38 5.53 4.97
C ARG A 309 4.97 4.60 3.91
N ARG A 310 4.90 3.31 4.20
CA ARG A 310 5.35 2.27 3.27
C ARG A 310 4.61 2.35 1.95
N SER A 311 5.34 2.12 0.86
CA SER A 311 4.81 2.15 -0.52
C SER A 311 3.73 1.10 -0.79
N VAL A 312 3.63 0.05 0.04
CA VAL A 312 2.55 -0.95 -0.04
C VAL A 312 1.15 -0.36 0.19
N TYR A 313 1.07 0.83 0.80
CA TYR A 313 -0.20 1.54 1.01
C TYR A 313 -0.58 2.49 -0.12
N TYR A 314 0.23 2.62 -1.16
CA TYR A 314 -0.10 3.47 -2.29
C TYR A 314 -1.20 2.85 -3.12
N ARG A 315 -2.10 3.72 -3.58
CA ARG A 315 -3.12 3.32 -4.54
C ARG A 315 -2.45 2.72 -5.77
N HIS A 316 -2.87 1.52 -6.11
CA HIS A 316 -2.35 0.77 -7.23
C HIS A 316 -3.43 0.66 -8.31
N ALA A 317 -3.53 1.69 -9.15
CA ALA A 317 -4.51 1.79 -10.21
C ALA A 317 -3.83 2.02 -11.57
N GLN A 318 -4.54 1.65 -12.64
CA GLN A 318 -3.98 1.77 -14.00
C GLN A 318 -3.85 3.24 -14.43
N GLU A 319 -4.71 4.11 -13.90
CA GLU A 319 -4.76 5.52 -14.24
C GLU A 319 -3.65 6.35 -13.58
N THR A 320 -3.26 5.96 -12.39
CA THR A 320 -2.28 6.70 -11.59
C THR A 320 -1.41 5.77 -10.77
N GLN A 321 -0.12 6.02 -10.79
CA GLN A 321 0.88 5.34 -9.97
C GLN A 321 1.86 6.37 -9.43
N ALA A 322 2.47 6.10 -8.27
CA ALA A 322 3.52 6.95 -7.72
C ALA A 322 4.74 6.99 -8.66
N GLU A 323 5.20 8.18 -9.03
CA GLU A 323 6.21 8.39 -10.07
C GLU A 323 7.51 7.62 -9.78
N MET A 324 8.02 7.69 -8.54
CA MET A 324 9.25 6.98 -8.16
C MET A 324 9.09 5.46 -8.31
N VAL A 325 7.92 4.91 -7.95
CA VAL A 325 7.65 3.47 -8.09
C VAL A 325 7.59 3.06 -9.56
N GLN A 326 6.99 3.90 -10.44
CA GLN A 326 6.96 3.68 -11.88
C GLN A 326 8.35 3.70 -12.51
N ILE A 327 9.20 4.67 -12.13
CA ILE A 327 10.57 4.78 -12.65
C ILE A 327 11.38 3.51 -12.36
N PHE A 328 11.13 2.89 -11.21
CA PHE A 328 11.77 1.64 -10.79
C PHE A 328 10.94 0.39 -11.10
N ASP A 329 10.23 0.40 -12.22
CA ASP A 329 9.49 -0.74 -12.74
C ASP A 329 8.46 -1.31 -11.74
N GLY A 330 7.64 -0.43 -11.15
CA GLY A 330 6.52 -0.80 -10.28
C GLY A 330 5.59 -1.81 -10.93
N ALA A 331 4.89 -2.62 -10.13
CA ALA A 331 3.97 -3.64 -10.64
C ALA A 331 2.92 -3.02 -11.57
N ARG A 332 2.59 -3.72 -12.64
CA ARG A 332 1.42 -3.39 -13.45
C ARG A 332 0.15 -3.82 -12.70
N PRO A 333 -0.89 -3.00 -12.59
CA PRO A 333 -2.10 -3.35 -11.86
C PRO A 333 -2.80 -4.63 -12.34
N SER A 334 -2.68 -4.93 -13.64
CA SER A 334 -3.28 -6.11 -14.26
C SER A 334 -2.38 -7.34 -14.31
N GLU A 335 -1.06 -7.18 -14.17
CA GLU A 335 -0.05 -8.22 -14.39
C GLU A 335 1.02 -8.18 -13.31
N CYS A 336 0.61 -8.38 -12.06
CA CYS A 336 1.51 -8.27 -10.90
C CYS A 336 2.30 -9.55 -10.56
N TYR A 337 2.12 -10.63 -11.29
CA TYR A 337 2.76 -11.93 -11.02
C TYR A 337 4.23 -11.97 -11.41
N GLN A 338 4.66 -11.15 -12.35
CA GLN A 338 6.06 -11.00 -12.75
C GLN A 338 6.45 -9.52 -12.80
N ARG A 339 7.63 -9.19 -12.27
CA ARG A 339 8.21 -7.85 -12.38
C ARG A 339 9.10 -7.77 -13.61
N GLU A 340 8.92 -6.75 -14.41
CA GLU A 340 9.91 -6.36 -15.41
C GLU A 340 11.01 -5.58 -14.67
N LEU A 341 12.25 -5.92 -14.94
CA LEU A 341 13.40 -5.21 -14.41
C LEU A 341 14.13 -4.53 -15.57
N SER A 342 14.19 -3.21 -15.53
CA SER A 342 14.90 -2.44 -16.54
C SER A 342 16.05 -1.64 -15.90
N ILE A 343 17.04 -1.29 -16.72
CA ILE A 343 18.10 -0.37 -16.35
C ILE A 343 17.92 0.87 -17.22
N LYS A 344 17.38 1.93 -16.61
CA LYS A 344 17.07 3.19 -17.30
C LYS A 344 17.84 4.35 -16.68
N PRO A 345 18.36 5.30 -17.47
CA PRO A 345 19.02 6.50 -16.93
C PRO A 345 18.13 7.31 -15.98
N HIS A 346 16.81 7.29 -16.18
CA HIS A 346 15.84 7.97 -15.33
C HIS A 346 15.87 7.48 -13.87
N GLN A 347 16.24 6.22 -13.63
CA GLN A 347 16.36 5.67 -12.27
C GLN A 347 17.51 6.36 -11.50
N ALA A 348 18.66 6.53 -12.14
CA ALA A 348 19.78 7.27 -11.54
C ALA A 348 19.45 8.76 -11.34
N LEU A 349 18.74 9.38 -12.30
CA LEU A 349 18.29 10.77 -12.16
C LEU A 349 17.28 10.94 -11.02
N ALA A 350 16.36 9.99 -10.84
CA ALA A 350 15.42 10.02 -9.73
C ALA A 350 16.12 9.90 -8.38
N LEU A 351 17.10 8.99 -8.23
CA LEU A 351 17.91 8.88 -7.01
C LEU A 351 18.80 10.10 -6.76
N ALA A 352 19.22 10.81 -7.81
CA ALA A 352 20.04 12.00 -7.64
C ALA A 352 19.22 13.26 -7.28
N ASN A 353 17.99 13.38 -7.79
CA ASN A 353 17.26 14.65 -7.80
C ASN A 353 15.88 14.64 -7.12
N SER A 354 15.32 13.45 -6.76
CA SER A 354 14.00 13.42 -6.13
C SER A 354 14.02 14.05 -4.74
N GLN A 355 12.93 14.71 -4.37
CA GLN A 355 12.79 15.33 -3.05
C GLN A 355 12.95 14.31 -1.93
N VAL A 356 12.46 13.08 -2.14
CA VAL A 356 12.60 11.97 -1.17
C VAL A 356 14.08 11.66 -0.89
N THR A 357 14.92 11.61 -1.94
CA THR A 357 16.36 11.34 -1.77
C THR A 357 17.08 12.51 -1.10
N LEU A 358 16.72 13.75 -1.45
CA LEU A 358 17.29 14.93 -0.82
C LEU A 358 16.94 15.00 0.67
N ASP A 359 15.68 14.81 1.03
CA ASP A 359 15.22 14.77 2.42
C ASP A 359 15.88 13.64 3.21
N ALA A 360 16.01 12.45 2.60
CA ALA A 360 16.69 11.30 3.19
C ALA A 360 18.17 11.60 3.43
N SER A 361 18.85 12.26 2.49
CA SER A 361 20.25 12.65 2.62
C SER A 361 20.46 13.64 3.77
N VAL A 362 19.59 14.63 3.91
CA VAL A 362 19.63 15.61 5.02
C VAL A 362 19.39 14.92 6.37
N ALA A 363 18.38 14.05 6.45
CA ALA A 363 18.04 13.37 7.69
C ALA A 363 19.13 12.41 8.15
N LEU A 364 19.70 11.64 7.21
CA LEU A 364 20.79 10.70 7.50
C LEU A 364 22.07 11.43 7.89
N GLU A 365 22.45 12.49 7.17
CA GLU A 365 23.60 13.34 7.51
C GLU A 365 23.51 13.83 8.95
N LYS A 366 22.38 14.42 9.34
CA LYS A 366 22.15 14.93 10.68
C LYS A 366 22.31 13.86 11.78
N ARG A 367 21.93 12.62 11.49
CA ARG A 367 22.09 11.50 12.40
C ARG A 367 23.55 11.07 12.51
N LEU A 368 24.19 10.81 11.37
CA LEU A 368 25.56 10.31 11.34
C LEU A 368 26.59 11.34 11.83
N SER A 369 26.35 12.62 11.56
CA SER A 369 27.23 13.70 12.06
C SER A 369 27.18 13.83 13.58
N ARG A 370 26.05 13.50 14.22
CA ARG A 370 25.99 13.47 15.71
C ARG A 370 26.78 12.29 16.28
N GLU A 371 26.82 11.17 15.58
CA GLU A 371 27.52 9.95 16.00
C GLU A 371 29.03 10.05 15.76
N ALA A 372 29.45 10.53 14.59
CA ALA A 372 30.85 10.61 14.17
C ALA A 372 31.55 11.90 14.63
N GLY A 373 30.81 12.96 14.97
CA GLY A 373 31.40 14.26 15.33
C GLY A 373 32.24 14.86 14.22
N ALA A 374 33.50 15.19 14.53
CA ALA A 374 34.47 15.77 13.59
C ALA A 374 35.27 14.71 12.79
N ASP A 375 35.11 13.41 13.10
CA ASP A 375 35.85 12.33 12.43
C ASP A 375 35.20 12.02 11.06
N TYR A 376 35.89 12.42 10.00
CA TYR A 376 35.42 12.17 8.62
C TYR A 376 35.50 10.70 8.22
N ALA A 377 36.50 9.95 8.72
CA ALA A 377 36.63 8.53 8.39
C ALA A 377 35.53 7.69 9.08
N ALA A 378 35.21 8.04 10.33
CA ALA A 378 34.09 7.43 11.05
C ALA A 378 32.75 7.74 10.36
N PHE A 379 32.53 9.00 9.92
CA PHE A 379 31.32 9.39 9.18
C PHE A 379 31.16 8.60 7.86
N VAL A 380 32.25 8.52 7.05
CA VAL A 380 32.25 7.76 5.80
C VAL A 380 31.96 6.28 6.04
N THR A 381 32.63 5.69 7.04
CA THR A 381 32.41 4.26 7.38
C THR A 381 30.95 4.02 7.75
N SER A 382 30.41 4.84 8.64
CA SER A 382 29.03 4.73 9.07
C SER A 382 28.03 4.92 7.90
N ALA A 383 28.30 5.87 6.99
CA ALA A 383 27.47 6.08 5.82
C ALA A 383 27.46 4.86 4.88
N PHE A 384 28.63 4.25 4.62
CA PHE A 384 28.70 3.01 3.84
C PHE A 384 27.96 1.86 4.50
N GLU A 385 28.13 1.67 5.81
CA GLU A 385 27.46 0.59 6.54
C GLU A 385 25.94 0.77 6.55
N HIS A 386 25.42 2.00 6.71
CA HIS A 386 23.99 2.25 6.71
C HIS A 386 23.36 2.19 5.32
N VAL A 387 24.01 2.74 4.30
CA VAL A 387 23.45 2.85 2.96
C VAL A 387 23.74 1.61 2.12
N LEU A 388 24.97 1.10 2.14
CA LEU A 388 25.41 -0.01 1.27
C LEU A 388 25.56 -1.34 2.01
N ASN A 389 25.29 -1.37 3.33
CA ASN A 389 25.40 -2.55 4.18
C ASN A 389 26.79 -3.23 4.09
N ARG A 390 27.82 -2.46 3.85
CA ARG A 390 29.22 -2.91 3.81
C ARG A 390 30.18 -1.81 4.25
N ARG A 391 31.35 -2.19 4.68
CA ARG A 391 32.43 -1.24 4.93
C ARG A 391 33.01 -0.71 3.62
N PRO A 392 33.50 0.53 3.61
CA PRO A 392 34.24 1.05 2.48
C PRO A 392 35.58 0.29 2.32
N LYS A 393 36.01 0.12 1.08
CA LYS A 393 37.39 -0.28 0.80
C LYS A 393 38.36 0.82 1.20
N SER A 394 39.63 0.50 1.42
CA SER A 394 40.65 1.48 1.86
C SER A 394 40.68 2.72 0.93
N GLU A 395 40.62 2.52 -0.37
CA GLU A 395 40.62 3.60 -1.37
C GLU A 395 39.31 4.40 -1.37
N GLU A 396 38.14 3.74 -1.25
CA GLU A 396 36.86 4.42 -1.11
C GLU A 396 36.84 5.31 0.15
N LEU A 397 37.35 4.79 1.27
CA LEU A 397 37.44 5.53 2.51
C LEU A 397 38.35 6.78 2.37
N ARG A 398 39.55 6.61 1.79
CA ARG A 398 40.50 7.68 1.58
C ARG A 398 39.91 8.81 0.73
N LEU A 399 39.40 8.46 -0.48
CA LEU A 399 38.86 9.43 -1.43
C LEU A 399 37.62 10.16 -0.89
N SER A 400 36.73 9.41 -0.20
CA SER A 400 35.50 9.99 0.38
C SER A 400 35.83 10.94 1.55
N ALA A 401 36.76 10.57 2.41
CA ALA A 401 37.17 11.41 3.53
C ALA A 401 37.87 12.69 3.03
N GLU A 402 38.75 12.58 2.05
CA GLU A 402 39.41 13.74 1.42
C GLU A 402 38.39 14.67 0.75
N PHE A 403 37.40 14.13 0.03
CA PHE A 403 36.34 14.91 -0.57
C PHE A 403 35.57 15.75 0.47
N ILE A 404 35.18 15.15 1.58
CA ILE A 404 34.42 15.84 2.64
C ILE A 404 35.34 16.85 3.37
N GLN A 405 36.60 16.52 3.60
CA GLN A 405 37.57 17.39 4.30
C GLN A 405 37.86 18.68 3.53
N GLN A 406 37.84 18.66 2.19
CA GLN A 406 38.06 19.81 1.34
C GLN A 406 36.99 20.90 1.47
N ALA A 407 35.86 20.57 2.09
CA ALA A 407 34.68 21.43 2.17
C ALA A 407 34.80 22.66 3.06
N GLY A 408 35.70 22.69 4.01
CA GLY A 408 35.80 23.80 4.95
C GLY A 408 34.47 24.12 5.66
N LYS A 409 33.93 25.33 5.44
CA LYS A 409 32.65 25.76 6.05
C LYS A 409 31.40 25.05 5.53
N ASP A 410 31.49 24.40 4.36
CA ASP A 410 30.36 23.72 3.71
C ASP A 410 30.34 22.21 3.99
N ALA A 411 31.02 21.72 5.03
CA ALA A 411 31.14 20.30 5.34
C ALA A 411 29.78 19.59 5.45
N THR A 412 28.78 20.20 6.05
CA THR A 412 27.42 19.63 6.15
C THR A 412 26.82 19.38 4.76
N ARG A 413 26.90 20.35 3.86
CA ARG A 413 26.37 20.20 2.50
C ARG A 413 27.09 19.11 1.72
N LEU A 414 28.42 19.02 1.83
CA LEU A 414 29.17 17.96 1.15
C LEU A 414 28.90 16.57 1.76
N ARG A 415 28.67 16.45 3.06
CA ARG A 415 28.20 15.21 3.69
C ARG A 415 26.85 14.78 3.14
N GLN A 416 25.91 15.71 2.96
CA GLN A 416 24.59 15.43 2.34
C GLN A 416 24.75 14.96 0.89
N HIS A 417 25.56 15.65 0.09
CA HIS A 417 25.84 15.22 -1.28
C HIS A 417 26.52 13.86 -1.35
N PHE A 418 27.47 13.60 -0.44
CA PHE A 418 28.10 12.28 -0.36
C PHE A 418 27.10 11.16 -0.08
N ILE A 419 26.18 11.37 0.85
CA ILE A 419 25.09 10.41 1.10
C ILE A 419 24.23 10.23 -0.14
N GLY A 420 23.89 11.31 -0.86
CA GLY A 420 23.17 11.24 -2.13
C GLY A 420 23.91 10.40 -3.20
N VAL A 421 25.23 10.50 -3.26
CA VAL A 421 26.06 9.66 -4.13
C VAL A 421 25.95 8.18 -3.72
N LEU A 422 25.96 7.87 -2.41
CA LEU A 422 25.77 6.51 -1.95
C LEU A 422 24.37 5.97 -2.23
N PHE A 423 23.32 6.76 -2.11
CA PHE A 423 21.96 6.38 -2.51
C PHE A 423 21.87 6.10 -4.02
N ASN A 424 22.69 6.75 -4.83
CA ASN A 424 22.76 6.49 -6.27
C ASN A 424 23.75 5.36 -6.65
N HIS A 425 24.42 4.78 -5.67
CA HIS A 425 25.31 3.66 -5.89
C HIS A 425 24.53 2.39 -6.25
N ASN A 426 25.07 1.58 -7.16
CA ASN A 426 24.40 0.36 -7.62
C ASN A 426 24.14 -0.65 -6.48
N ASP A 427 25.00 -0.71 -5.46
CA ASP A 427 24.82 -1.58 -4.30
C ASP A 427 23.59 -1.20 -3.45
N PHE A 428 23.13 0.07 -3.49
CA PHE A 428 21.94 0.49 -2.78
C PHE A 428 20.64 -0.10 -3.35
N ILE A 429 20.58 -0.27 -4.66
CA ILE A 429 19.40 -0.78 -5.39
C ILE A 429 19.51 -2.24 -5.78
N THR A 430 20.55 -2.94 -5.32
CA THR A 430 20.85 -4.31 -5.72
C THR A 430 21.08 -5.19 -4.48
N LEU A 431 20.39 -6.32 -4.43
CA LEU A 431 20.65 -7.38 -3.48
C LEU A 431 21.77 -8.28 -4.00
N ARG A 432 22.80 -8.47 -3.18
CA ARG A 432 23.95 -9.30 -3.48
C ARG A 432 24.15 -10.36 -2.40
#